data_8d669778873b72654ea86f4d4e37d437
#
_entry.id   8d669778873b72654ea86f4d4e37d437
#
_cell.length_a   1.000
_cell.length_b   1.000
_cell.length_c   1.000
_cell.angle_alpha   90.00
_cell.angle_beta   90.00
_cell.angle_gamma   90.00
#
_symmetry.space_group_name_H-M   'P 1'
#
loop_
_entity.id
_entity.type
_entity.pdbx_description
1 polymer ?
#
loop_
_entity_poly.entity_id
_entity_poly.type
_entity_poly.pdbx_seq_one_letter_code
_entity_poly.pdbx_strand_id
1 'polypeptide(L)'
;VTDTRVYPLSVRTATSSDGAATRRRAGLMLAGGALLALLLAGCSAADEPTPTQSAAATSGASADPTTRAEPSSSPTPTPEATGSPIAQICGDLLTLQDVYDFNPNYGTAPDYSPTADGLAETAATYNGLTCGWSNQTSGELIEVSVVAPNAVLMTTLKQQADADSQAVPTYGTPPTVDGFFTNSGGVGQAQVFTGTYWVTLSTPAFGEPGDAESLLSVILAHLG
;
A
#
# COMPACT_ATOMS: atom_id res chain seq x y z
N VAL A 1 21.52 51.15 41.97
CA VAL A 1 21.99 51.79 40.75
C VAL A 1 21.47 50.89 39.61
N THR A 2 20.36 51.37 39.04
CA THR A 2 19.59 50.65 37.98
C THR A 2 20.00 51.27 36.64
N ASP A 3 20.67 50.50 35.78
CA ASP A 3 21.04 50.95 34.44
C ASP A 3 20.02 50.39 33.43
N THR A 4 19.14 51.27 32.95
CA THR A 4 18.10 50.95 31.98
C THR A 4 18.63 51.32 30.60
N ARG A 5 19.12 50.34 29.83
CA ARG A 5 19.48 50.54 28.41
C ARG A 5 18.25 50.39 27.53
N VAL A 6 17.84 51.48 26.96
CA VAL A 6 16.82 51.60 25.92
C VAL A 6 17.49 51.36 24.57
N TYR A 7 17.06 50.32 23.83
CA TYR A 7 17.46 50.09 22.44
C TYR A 7 16.43 50.71 21.48
N PRO A 8 16.85 51.44 20.46
CA PRO A 8 15.94 52.01 19.48
C PRO A 8 15.50 50.94 18.46
N LEU A 9 14.20 50.86 18.23
CA LEU A 9 13.56 50.08 17.15
C LEU A 9 13.89 50.71 15.79
N SER A 10 14.71 50.04 14.98
CA SER A 10 14.88 50.37 13.56
C SER A 10 13.77 49.73 12.75
N VAL A 11 12.82 50.52 12.31
CA VAL A 11 11.83 50.14 11.33
C VAL A 11 12.48 50.17 9.94
N ARG A 12 12.67 49.00 9.33
CA ARG A 12 13.01 48.88 7.89
C ARG A 12 11.75 48.75 7.10
N THR A 13 11.44 49.81 6.35
CA THR A 13 10.46 49.78 5.28
C THR A 13 10.94 48.90 4.13
N ALA A 14 10.23 47.82 3.84
CA ALA A 14 10.46 46.98 2.67
C ALA A 14 9.70 47.61 1.50
N THR A 15 10.44 48.03 0.49
CA THR A 15 9.91 48.46 -0.80
C THR A 15 9.48 47.25 -1.61
N SER A 16 8.21 47.22 -1.97
CA SER A 16 7.62 46.33 -2.94
C SER A 16 8.16 46.64 -4.34
N SER A 17 8.70 45.67 -5.04
CA SER A 17 8.95 45.75 -6.47
C SER A 17 8.07 44.75 -7.19
N ASP A 18 7.01 45.30 -7.81
CA ASP A 18 6.22 44.67 -8.84
C ASP A 18 7.10 44.24 -10.02
N GLY A 19 7.03 42.95 -10.35
CA GLY A 19 7.66 42.35 -11.52
C GLY A 19 6.69 41.43 -12.23
N ALA A 20 5.73 42.02 -12.95
CA ALA A 20 4.87 41.30 -13.87
C ALA A 20 5.69 40.76 -15.06
N ALA A 21 5.73 39.47 -15.24
CA ALA A 21 6.19 38.84 -16.48
C ALA A 21 5.20 37.75 -16.92
N THR A 22 4.18 38.22 -17.61
CA THR A 22 3.27 37.46 -18.46
C THR A 22 4.07 36.81 -19.60
N ARG A 23 4.27 35.50 -19.59
CA ARG A 23 4.63 34.74 -20.80
C ARG A 23 3.54 33.75 -21.16
N ARG A 24 2.59 34.25 -21.98
CA ARG A 24 1.75 33.41 -22.82
C ARG A 24 2.64 32.64 -23.81
N ARG A 25 2.63 31.33 -23.79
CA ARG A 25 3.01 30.51 -24.94
C ARG A 25 1.80 29.72 -25.38
N ALA A 26 1.18 30.25 -26.45
CA ALA A 26 0.31 29.49 -27.32
C ALA A 26 1.20 28.53 -28.13
N GLY A 27 0.88 27.28 -28.21
CA GLY A 27 1.51 26.24 -29.04
C GLY A 27 0.46 25.19 -29.33
N LEU A 28 -0.21 25.42 -30.37
CA LEU A 28 -0.45 24.75 -31.64
C LEU A 28 -0.92 23.29 -31.52
N MET A 29 -2.19 23.13 -31.84
CA MET A 29 -2.86 21.87 -32.19
C MET A 29 -2.21 21.23 -33.42
N LEU A 30 -1.97 19.95 -33.37
CA LEU A 30 -1.83 19.10 -34.54
C LEU A 30 -2.73 17.88 -34.36
N ALA A 31 -3.83 17.95 -35.08
CA ALA A 31 -4.72 16.82 -35.36
C ALA A 31 -4.00 15.86 -36.29
N GLY A 32 -3.98 14.60 -35.98
CA GLY A 32 -3.48 13.52 -36.83
C GLY A 32 -4.30 12.28 -36.57
N GLY A 33 -5.35 12.12 -37.38
CA GLY A 33 -6.16 10.91 -37.41
C GLY A 33 -5.46 9.80 -38.16
N ALA A 34 -5.63 8.57 -37.70
CA ALA A 34 -5.57 7.37 -38.54
C ALA A 34 -6.51 6.30 -37.96
N LEU A 35 -7.63 6.15 -38.64
CA LEU A 35 -8.48 4.98 -38.59
C LEU A 35 -7.68 3.76 -39.11
N LEU A 36 -7.69 2.66 -38.39
CA LEU A 36 -7.52 1.34 -38.98
C LEU A 36 -8.48 0.38 -38.28
N ALA A 37 -9.59 0.14 -38.96
CA ALA A 37 -10.52 -0.94 -38.67
C ALA A 37 -9.97 -2.21 -39.34
N LEU A 38 -9.84 -3.28 -38.57
CA LEU A 38 -9.70 -4.66 -39.11
C LEU A 38 -10.68 -5.58 -38.40
N LEU A 39 -11.76 -5.82 -39.12
CA LEU A 39 -12.72 -6.89 -38.91
C LEU A 39 -12.07 -8.21 -39.35
N LEU A 40 -12.03 -9.19 -38.49
CA LEU A 40 -11.89 -10.59 -38.89
C LEU A 40 -12.86 -11.42 -38.08
N ALA A 41 -13.97 -11.71 -38.72
CA ALA A 41 -14.90 -12.75 -38.34
C ALA A 41 -14.27 -14.12 -38.66
N GLY A 42 -14.30 -15.02 -37.71
CA GLY A 42 -13.93 -16.43 -37.86
C GLY A 42 -14.91 -17.30 -37.09
N CYS A 43 -16.04 -17.66 -37.73
CA CYS A 43 -16.86 -18.80 -37.34
C CYS A 43 -16.13 -20.10 -37.71
N SER A 44 -16.04 -21.02 -36.77
CA SER A 44 -15.90 -22.46 -37.09
C SER A 44 -16.74 -23.24 -36.09
N ALA A 45 -17.83 -23.75 -36.61
CA ALA A 45 -18.65 -24.82 -36.06
C ALA A 45 -18.08 -26.14 -36.53
N ALA A 46 -18.02 -27.12 -35.69
CA ALA A 46 -17.99 -28.58 -35.93
C ALA A 46 -17.62 -29.23 -34.59
N ASP A 47 -18.11 -30.32 -34.14
CA ASP A 47 -19.03 -31.36 -34.52
C ASP A 47 -19.38 -32.09 -33.21
N GLU A 48 -20.64 -32.34 -33.03
CA GLU A 48 -21.19 -33.18 -31.97
C GLU A 48 -21.14 -34.64 -32.41
N PRO A 49 -20.57 -35.60 -31.67
CA PRO A 49 -20.83 -37.01 -31.90
C PRO A 49 -21.95 -37.50 -31.00
N THR A 50 -23.03 -37.90 -31.63
CA THR A 50 -24.19 -38.63 -31.11
C THR A 50 -23.77 -40.00 -30.56
N PRO A 51 -24.14 -40.40 -29.34
CA PRO A 51 -23.97 -41.78 -28.91
C PRO A 51 -25.15 -42.63 -29.37
N THR A 52 -24.85 -43.64 -30.17
CA THR A 52 -25.73 -44.71 -30.57
C THR A 52 -26.09 -45.59 -29.37
N GLN A 53 -27.39 -45.70 -29.10
CA GLN A 53 -27.96 -46.72 -28.23
C GLN A 53 -27.82 -48.10 -28.84
N SER A 54 -27.30 -49.04 -28.09
CA SER A 54 -27.50 -50.46 -28.38
C SER A 54 -28.01 -51.14 -27.11
N ALA A 55 -29.23 -51.58 -27.18
CA ALA A 55 -29.90 -52.35 -26.15
C ALA A 55 -29.46 -53.84 -26.24
N ALA A 56 -29.14 -54.41 -25.09
CA ALA A 56 -29.24 -55.85 -24.89
C ALA A 56 -29.60 -56.14 -23.43
N ALA A 57 -30.77 -56.69 -23.26
CA ALA A 57 -31.27 -57.21 -22.02
C ALA A 57 -30.60 -58.53 -21.65
N THR A 58 -30.24 -58.72 -20.40
CA THR A 58 -30.19 -60.04 -19.79
C THR A 58 -30.47 -59.93 -18.27
N SER A 59 -31.45 -60.67 -17.86
CA SER A 59 -31.97 -60.85 -16.51
C SER A 59 -30.92 -61.50 -15.58
N GLY A 60 -30.91 -61.14 -14.32
CA GLY A 60 -30.40 -62.03 -13.29
C GLY A 60 -29.91 -61.37 -11.99
N ALA A 61 -30.63 -61.76 -10.93
CA ALA A 61 -30.17 -61.80 -9.54
C ALA A 61 -30.31 -60.51 -8.68
N SER A 62 -31.30 -60.58 -7.87
CA SER A 62 -31.53 -59.82 -6.64
C SER A 62 -30.31 -59.94 -5.70
N ALA A 63 -29.69 -58.81 -5.42
CA ALA A 63 -28.80 -58.68 -4.28
C ALA A 63 -29.12 -57.34 -3.60
N ASP A 64 -29.45 -57.48 -2.32
CA ASP A 64 -29.76 -56.43 -1.36
C ASP A 64 -28.73 -55.31 -1.35
N PRO A 65 -29.06 -54.05 -1.60
CA PRO A 65 -28.10 -52.98 -1.45
C PRO A 65 -28.00 -52.60 0.03
N THR A 66 -27.03 -53.14 0.72
CA THR A 66 -26.55 -52.52 1.94
C THR A 66 -26.04 -51.14 1.56
N THR A 67 -26.85 -50.11 1.79
CA THR A 67 -26.47 -48.70 1.62
C THR A 67 -25.39 -48.39 2.64
N ARG A 68 -24.15 -48.58 2.26
CA ARG A 68 -23.02 -48.03 2.98
C ARG A 68 -23.08 -46.53 2.81
N ALA A 69 -23.47 -45.82 3.85
CA ALA A 69 -23.39 -44.38 3.93
C ALA A 69 -21.92 -43.98 3.69
N GLU A 70 -21.66 -43.36 2.56
CA GLU A 70 -20.37 -42.72 2.28
C GLU A 70 -20.20 -41.59 3.31
N PRO A 71 -19.05 -41.50 4.02
CA PRO A 71 -18.83 -40.40 4.94
C PRO A 71 -18.83 -39.10 4.12
N SER A 72 -19.87 -38.30 4.31
CA SER A 72 -19.95 -36.93 3.78
C SER A 72 -18.75 -36.17 4.32
N SER A 73 -17.73 -35.96 3.47
CA SER A 73 -16.60 -35.12 3.79
C SER A 73 -17.13 -33.68 3.94
N SER A 74 -17.26 -33.22 5.17
CA SER A 74 -17.56 -31.82 5.47
C SER A 74 -16.47 -30.98 4.80
N PRO A 75 -16.80 -29.94 4.02
CA PRO A 75 -15.79 -29.08 3.40
C PRO A 75 -14.91 -28.47 4.48
N THR A 76 -13.60 -28.65 4.36
CA THR A 76 -12.65 -27.95 5.22
C THR A 76 -12.81 -26.46 4.98
N PRO A 77 -13.03 -25.62 6.00
CA PRO A 77 -13.18 -24.19 5.79
C PRO A 77 -11.93 -23.61 5.12
N THR A 78 -12.14 -22.83 4.07
CA THR A 78 -11.07 -22.06 3.43
C THR A 78 -10.54 -21.04 4.44
N PRO A 79 -9.22 -20.97 4.68
CA PRO A 79 -8.66 -19.95 5.58
C PRO A 79 -8.98 -18.55 5.10
N GLU A 80 -9.46 -17.71 6.01
CA GLU A 80 -9.79 -16.32 5.74
C GLU A 80 -8.54 -15.41 5.93
N ALA A 81 -8.44 -14.32 5.14
CA ALA A 81 -7.39 -13.33 5.27
C ALA A 81 -7.65 -12.48 6.52
N THR A 82 -6.77 -12.57 7.52
CA THR A 82 -6.90 -11.84 8.80
C THR A 82 -5.58 -11.27 9.27
N GLY A 83 -5.65 -10.14 9.98
CA GLY A 83 -4.53 -9.55 10.69
C GLY A 83 -4.74 -9.59 12.19
N SER A 84 -3.65 -9.51 12.93
CA SER A 84 -3.64 -9.46 14.39
C SER A 84 -3.06 -8.12 14.87
N PRO A 85 -3.54 -7.58 16.00
CA PRO A 85 -2.95 -6.41 16.62
C PRO A 85 -1.50 -6.68 17.03
N ILE A 86 -0.66 -5.64 16.99
CA ILE A 86 0.69 -5.67 17.54
C ILE A 86 0.70 -5.01 18.93
N ALA A 87 1.71 -5.33 19.74
CA ALA A 87 1.81 -4.82 21.11
C ALA A 87 2.41 -3.41 21.19
N GLN A 88 3.11 -2.97 20.15
CA GLN A 88 3.77 -1.67 20.08
C GLN A 88 2.75 -0.52 20.03
N ILE A 89 3.17 0.66 20.46
CA ILE A 89 2.47 1.93 20.24
C ILE A 89 3.26 2.81 19.27
N CYS A 90 2.67 3.88 18.78
CA CYS A 90 3.31 4.74 17.79
C CYS A 90 4.68 5.28 18.20
N GLY A 91 4.84 5.65 19.47
CA GLY A 91 6.12 6.12 20.01
C GLY A 91 7.21 5.05 20.14
N ASP A 92 6.82 3.76 20.08
CA ASP A 92 7.78 2.64 20.05
C ASP A 92 8.25 2.36 18.62
N LEU A 93 7.42 2.65 17.60
CA LEU A 93 7.79 2.48 16.18
C LEU A 93 8.73 3.60 15.71
N LEU A 94 8.39 4.83 16.02
CA LEU A 94 9.20 6.02 15.76
C LEU A 94 9.12 6.95 16.96
N THR A 95 10.26 7.16 17.62
CA THR A 95 10.36 8.16 18.67
C THR A 95 10.33 9.57 18.07
N LEU A 96 10.06 10.57 18.90
CA LEU A 96 10.14 11.97 18.45
C LEU A 96 11.55 12.34 17.97
N GLN A 97 12.58 11.68 18.50
CA GLN A 97 13.96 11.91 18.05
C GLN A 97 14.18 11.33 16.64
N ASP A 98 13.68 10.14 16.35
CA ASP A 98 13.79 9.53 15.01
C ASP A 98 13.10 10.40 13.95
N VAL A 99 11.92 10.92 14.29
CA VAL A 99 11.17 11.83 13.42
C VAL A 99 11.90 13.16 13.23
N TYR A 100 12.48 13.70 14.29
CA TYR A 100 13.29 14.93 14.26
C TYR A 100 14.57 14.74 13.41
N ASP A 101 15.22 13.59 13.52
CA ASP A 101 16.44 13.28 12.77
C ASP A 101 16.14 13.12 11.26
N PHE A 102 14.95 12.61 10.93
CA PHE A 102 14.46 12.58 9.55
C PHE A 102 14.20 14.00 9.04
N ASN A 103 13.41 14.77 9.76
CA ASN A 103 13.12 16.16 9.43
C ASN A 103 12.60 16.90 10.67
N PRO A 104 13.32 17.93 11.17
CA PRO A 104 12.97 18.64 12.40
C PRO A 104 11.64 19.40 12.38
N ASN A 105 11.01 19.54 11.21
CA ASN A 105 9.69 20.16 11.10
C ASN A 105 8.54 19.19 11.39
N TYR A 106 8.79 17.88 11.48
CA TYR A 106 7.75 16.92 11.83
C TYR A 106 7.60 16.74 13.33
N GLY A 107 6.39 16.58 13.77
CA GLY A 107 6.03 16.35 15.17
C GLY A 107 4.80 15.47 15.26
N THR A 108 4.24 15.32 16.45
CA THR A 108 3.03 14.52 16.67
C THR A 108 1.84 15.05 15.89
N ALA A 109 0.96 14.15 15.44
CA ALA A 109 -0.33 14.46 14.84
C ALA A 109 -1.44 13.91 15.76
N PRO A 110 -1.87 14.66 16.82
CA PRO A 110 -2.78 14.13 17.84
C PRO A 110 -4.16 13.75 17.29
N ASP A 111 -4.60 14.41 16.21
CA ASP A 111 -5.89 14.16 15.58
C ASP A 111 -5.73 13.30 14.30
N TYR A 112 -4.66 12.50 14.23
CA TYR A 112 -4.40 11.64 13.09
C TYR A 112 -5.53 10.63 12.86
N SER A 113 -5.93 10.51 11.61
CA SER A 113 -6.78 9.46 11.10
C SER A 113 -6.21 8.98 9.76
N PRO A 114 -6.20 7.68 9.47
CA PRO A 114 -5.70 7.16 8.20
C PRO A 114 -6.33 7.84 6.99
N THR A 115 -5.53 8.13 5.98
CA THR A 115 -6.02 8.66 4.71
C THR A 115 -6.91 7.62 4.04
N ALA A 116 -8.10 8.04 3.61
CA ALA A 116 -9.07 7.18 2.94
C ALA A 116 -8.45 6.55 1.68
N ASP A 117 -8.76 5.29 1.44
CA ASP A 117 -8.24 4.45 0.35
C ASP A 117 -6.70 4.28 0.36
N GLY A 118 -6.05 4.65 1.48
CA GLY A 118 -4.61 4.55 1.68
C GLY A 118 -4.15 3.21 2.29
N LEU A 119 -2.82 3.02 2.30
CA LEU A 119 -2.22 1.83 2.92
C LEU A 119 -2.50 1.76 4.43
N ALA A 120 -2.52 2.91 5.10
CA ALA A 120 -2.81 2.98 6.54
C ALA A 120 -4.28 2.60 6.85
N GLU A 121 -5.24 3.01 6.02
CA GLU A 121 -6.63 2.57 6.17
C GLU A 121 -6.77 1.07 5.92
N THR A 122 -6.10 0.56 4.89
CA THR A 122 -6.03 -0.89 4.63
C THR A 122 -5.48 -1.63 5.85
N ALA A 123 -4.39 -1.14 6.45
CA ALA A 123 -3.82 -1.72 7.65
C ALA A 123 -4.80 -1.72 8.84
N ALA A 124 -5.53 -0.61 9.03
CA ALA A 124 -6.54 -0.49 10.07
C ALA A 124 -7.66 -1.54 9.93
N THR A 125 -8.09 -1.86 8.71
CA THR A 125 -9.12 -2.90 8.47
C THR A 125 -8.67 -4.28 8.92
N TYR A 126 -7.37 -4.53 9.00
CA TYR A 126 -6.76 -5.77 9.48
C TYR A 126 -6.21 -5.67 10.91
N ASN A 127 -6.78 -4.78 11.73
CA ASN A 127 -6.37 -4.54 13.11
C ASN A 127 -4.90 -4.09 13.27
N GLY A 128 -4.32 -3.47 12.26
CA GLY A 128 -2.97 -2.92 12.32
C GLY A 128 -2.90 -1.67 13.18
N LEU A 129 -1.73 -1.42 13.74
CA LEU A 129 -1.38 -0.14 14.34
C LEU A 129 -1.18 0.89 13.22
N THR A 130 -1.82 2.05 13.32
CA THR A 130 -1.67 3.17 12.39
C THR A 130 -1.24 4.41 13.14
N CYS A 131 -0.23 5.10 12.65
CA CYS A 131 0.40 6.25 13.30
C CYS A 131 0.60 7.38 12.29
N GLY A 132 0.52 8.62 12.77
CA GLY A 132 0.75 9.80 11.97
C GLY A 132 1.67 10.80 12.66
N TRP A 133 2.53 11.41 11.88
CA TRP A 133 3.31 12.59 12.26
C TRP A 133 3.08 13.68 11.22
N SER A 134 2.92 14.92 11.67
CA SER A 134 2.64 16.04 10.77
C SER A 134 3.80 17.01 10.71
N ASN A 135 4.06 17.50 9.51
CA ASN A 135 4.92 18.65 9.32
C ASN A 135 4.24 19.89 9.89
N GLN A 136 4.84 20.48 10.90
CA GLN A 136 4.26 21.59 11.67
C GLN A 136 4.15 22.90 10.86
N THR A 137 4.76 22.95 9.69
CA THR A 137 4.72 24.10 8.79
C THR A 137 3.74 23.90 7.63
N SER A 138 3.79 22.75 6.95
CA SER A 138 2.96 22.47 5.77
C SER A 138 1.69 21.70 6.09
N GLY A 139 1.65 20.98 7.22
CA GLY A 139 0.57 20.07 7.57
C GLY A 139 0.65 18.71 6.85
N GLU A 140 1.67 18.47 6.04
CA GLU A 140 1.89 17.18 5.39
C GLU A 140 2.08 16.07 6.41
N LEU A 141 1.51 14.90 6.12
CA LEU A 141 1.58 13.73 7.00
C LEU A 141 2.67 12.75 6.57
N ILE A 142 3.31 12.14 7.56
CA ILE A 142 3.92 10.82 7.44
C ILE A 142 2.96 9.85 8.10
N GLU A 143 2.44 8.91 7.33
CA GLU A 143 1.62 7.82 7.84
C GLU A 143 2.47 6.55 7.92
N VAL A 144 2.44 5.89 9.06
CA VAL A 144 3.11 4.60 9.28
C VAL A 144 2.08 3.60 9.74
N SER A 145 2.11 2.40 9.19
CA SER A 145 1.29 1.33 9.73
C SER A 145 2.04 0.00 9.80
N VAL A 146 1.63 -0.83 10.76
CA VAL A 146 2.18 -2.16 10.97
C VAL A 146 1.05 -3.14 11.27
N VAL A 147 1.02 -4.23 10.53
CA VAL A 147 0.07 -5.34 10.69
C VAL A 147 0.86 -6.62 10.91
N ALA A 148 0.33 -7.53 11.73
CA ALA A 148 0.77 -8.92 11.80
C ALA A 148 -0.23 -9.81 11.03
N PRO A 149 -0.05 -9.99 9.70
CA PRO A 149 -0.99 -10.73 8.87
C PRO A 149 -0.81 -12.23 9.03
N ASN A 150 -1.91 -12.98 8.88
CA ASN A 150 -1.80 -14.43 8.69
C ASN A 150 -1.23 -14.75 7.29
N ALA A 151 -0.91 -16.02 7.02
CA ALA A 151 -0.27 -16.42 5.75
C ALA A 151 -1.11 -16.06 4.50
N VAL A 152 -2.44 -16.12 4.60
CA VAL A 152 -3.34 -15.78 3.50
C VAL A 152 -3.29 -14.29 3.20
N LEU A 153 -3.44 -13.46 4.23
CA LEU A 153 -3.37 -12.01 4.10
C LEU A 153 -1.98 -11.56 3.63
N MET A 154 -0.91 -12.12 4.21
CA MET A 154 0.48 -11.82 3.81
C MET A 154 0.68 -12.04 2.30
N THR A 155 0.21 -13.18 1.80
CA THR A 155 0.31 -13.51 0.37
C THR A 155 -0.48 -12.52 -0.49
N THR A 156 -1.70 -12.18 -0.08
CA THR A 156 -2.56 -11.24 -0.81
C THR A 156 -1.94 -9.85 -0.89
N LEU A 157 -1.47 -9.31 0.24
CA LEU A 157 -0.85 -7.99 0.30
C LEU A 157 0.45 -7.91 -0.51
N LYS A 158 1.28 -8.97 -0.46
CA LYS A 158 2.49 -9.03 -1.29
C LYS A 158 2.19 -9.06 -2.79
N GLN A 159 1.18 -9.81 -3.20
CA GLN A 159 0.76 -9.84 -4.62
C GLN A 159 0.23 -8.47 -5.08
N GLN A 160 -0.50 -7.75 -4.23
CA GLN A 160 -0.93 -6.39 -4.53
C GLN A 160 0.26 -5.43 -4.64
N ALA A 161 1.19 -5.47 -3.69
CA ALA A 161 2.38 -4.64 -3.73
C ALA A 161 3.24 -4.91 -4.98
N ASP A 162 3.40 -6.18 -5.37
CA ASP A 162 4.15 -6.56 -6.58
C ASP A 162 3.46 -6.09 -7.86
N ALA A 163 2.13 -6.05 -7.88
CA ALA A 163 1.36 -5.56 -9.02
C ALA A 163 1.37 -4.03 -9.17
N ASP A 164 1.37 -3.30 -8.06
CA ASP A 164 1.13 -1.85 -8.03
C ASP A 164 2.38 -1.01 -7.73
N SER A 165 3.53 -1.66 -7.46
CA SER A 165 4.75 -1.00 -6.99
C SER A 165 6.01 -1.61 -7.63
N GLN A 166 7.15 -0.94 -7.45
CA GLN A 166 8.47 -1.44 -7.83
C GLN A 166 9.11 -2.17 -6.65
N ALA A 167 9.73 -3.32 -6.90
CA ALA A 167 10.55 -4.00 -5.90
C ALA A 167 11.79 -3.17 -5.56
N VAL A 168 12.09 -3.03 -4.25
CA VAL A 168 13.22 -2.26 -3.72
C VAL A 168 14.08 -3.15 -2.82
N PRO A 169 15.10 -3.80 -3.36
CA PRO A 169 15.96 -4.72 -2.60
C PRO A 169 16.73 -4.07 -1.44
N THR A 170 16.90 -2.74 -1.46
CA THR A 170 17.63 -2.01 -0.40
C THR A 170 16.83 -1.88 0.89
N TYR A 171 15.50 -2.10 0.87
CA TYR A 171 14.67 -2.10 2.08
C TYR A 171 14.90 -3.34 2.97
N GLY A 172 15.58 -4.35 2.45
CA GLY A 172 15.93 -5.55 3.19
C GLY A 172 16.45 -6.66 2.29
N THR A 173 16.78 -7.80 2.88
CA THR A 173 17.36 -8.93 2.13
C THR A 173 16.30 -9.99 1.82
N PRO A 174 15.90 -10.17 0.55
CA PRO A 174 15.01 -11.27 0.16
C PRO A 174 15.67 -12.65 0.43
N PRO A 175 14.89 -13.68 0.74
CA PRO A 175 13.42 -13.72 0.89
C PRO A 175 12.92 -13.34 2.29
N THR A 176 13.81 -12.93 3.20
CA THR A 176 13.45 -12.62 4.59
C THR A 176 12.69 -11.31 4.70
N VAL A 177 13.08 -10.34 3.87
CA VAL A 177 12.45 -9.03 3.78
C VAL A 177 12.25 -8.68 2.31
N ASP A 178 11.02 -8.40 1.92
CA ASP A 178 10.68 -7.92 0.59
C ASP A 178 10.19 -6.47 0.68
N GLY A 179 10.81 -5.60 -0.09
CA GLY A 179 10.50 -4.17 -0.12
C GLY A 179 9.91 -3.72 -1.45
N PHE A 180 8.97 -2.78 -1.38
CA PHE A 180 8.29 -2.20 -2.55
C PHE A 180 8.13 -0.70 -2.37
N PHE A 181 8.13 0.02 -3.50
CA PHE A 181 7.90 1.46 -3.53
C PHE A 181 7.06 1.87 -4.74
N THR A 182 6.17 2.82 -4.52
CA THR A 182 5.46 3.52 -5.59
C THR A 182 5.34 5.00 -5.26
N ASN A 183 5.26 5.85 -6.27
CA ASN A 183 4.88 7.26 -6.10
C ASN A 183 3.68 7.53 -7.00
N SER A 184 2.55 7.86 -6.41
CA SER A 184 1.32 8.15 -7.11
C SER A 184 0.72 9.47 -6.61
N GLY A 185 0.42 10.37 -7.54
CA GLY A 185 -0.15 11.67 -7.20
C GLY A 185 0.74 12.57 -6.35
N GLY A 186 2.06 12.33 -6.32
CA GLY A 186 3.01 13.07 -5.50
C GLY A 186 3.13 12.55 -4.07
N VAL A 187 2.56 11.38 -3.76
CA VAL A 187 2.71 10.69 -2.49
C VAL A 187 3.54 9.43 -2.71
N GLY A 188 4.70 9.36 -2.08
CA GLY A 188 5.52 8.16 -2.07
C GLY A 188 5.04 7.18 -1.01
N GLN A 189 4.97 5.91 -1.39
CA GLN A 189 4.52 4.81 -0.55
C GLN A 189 5.59 3.72 -0.54
N ALA A 190 6.10 3.41 0.63
CA ALA A 190 7.01 2.31 0.86
C ALA A 190 6.30 1.20 1.60
N GLN A 191 6.51 -0.04 1.19
CA GLN A 191 5.96 -1.23 1.83
C GLN A 191 7.08 -2.23 2.07
N VAL A 192 7.07 -2.84 3.25
CA VAL A 192 8.03 -3.88 3.61
C VAL A 192 7.30 -5.06 4.21
N PHE A 193 7.63 -6.24 3.73
CA PHE A 193 7.13 -7.52 4.22
C PHE A 193 8.27 -8.27 4.90
N THR A 194 8.19 -8.41 6.20
CA THR A 194 9.04 -9.32 6.96
C THR A 194 8.36 -10.70 7.05
N GLY A 195 9.01 -11.67 7.65
CA GLY A 195 8.33 -12.95 7.91
C GLY A 195 7.11 -12.86 8.84
N THR A 196 6.97 -11.75 9.58
CA THR A 196 5.94 -11.54 10.61
C THR A 196 5.05 -10.35 10.33
N TYR A 197 5.59 -9.26 9.79
CA TYR A 197 4.89 -7.98 9.67
C TYR A 197 4.78 -7.49 8.23
N TRP A 198 3.71 -6.78 7.96
CA TRP A 198 3.59 -5.84 6.85
C TRP A 198 3.68 -4.42 7.41
N VAL A 199 4.70 -3.69 6.97
CA VAL A 199 4.99 -2.31 7.37
C VAL A 199 4.76 -1.40 6.19
N THR A 200 4.08 -0.29 6.38
CA THR A 200 3.85 0.71 5.34
C THR A 200 4.23 2.11 5.80
N LEU A 201 4.77 2.89 4.90
CA LEU A 201 4.99 4.33 5.06
C LEU A 201 4.39 5.06 3.87
N SER A 202 3.74 6.19 4.12
CA SER A 202 3.12 7.00 3.08
C SER A 202 3.30 8.49 3.40
N THR A 203 3.88 9.26 2.48
CA THR A 203 4.08 10.70 2.66
C THR A 203 4.42 11.40 1.34
N PRO A 204 4.00 12.68 1.14
CA PRO A 204 4.51 13.51 0.04
C PRO A 204 6.02 13.80 0.10
N ALA A 205 6.66 13.59 1.25
CA ALA A 205 8.11 13.79 1.41
C ALA A 205 8.96 12.73 0.69
N PHE A 206 8.38 11.61 0.24
CA PHE A 206 9.10 10.57 -0.48
C PHE A 206 8.92 10.75 -1.99
N GLY A 207 9.93 11.26 -2.67
CA GLY A 207 10.01 11.35 -4.14
C GLY A 207 10.48 10.06 -4.79
N GLU A 208 11.41 9.36 -4.13
CA GLU A 208 12.08 8.15 -4.60
C GLU A 208 12.27 7.12 -3.48
N PRO A 209 12.58 5.86 -3.80
CA PRO A 209 12.70 4.80 -2.80
C PRO A 209 13.67 5.12 -1.66
N GLY A 210 14.81 5.74 -1.96
CA GLY A 210 15.83 6.09 -0.98
C GLY A 210 15.37 7.00 0.16
N ASP A 211 14.35 7.81 -0.08
CA ASP A 211 13.80 8.74 0.91
C ASP A 211 13.16 8.04 2.11
N ALA A 212 12.66 6.82 1.91
CA ALA A 212 12.01 6.03 2.95
C ALA A 212 13.00 5.19 3.80
N GLU A 213 14.23 4.96 3.31
CA GLU A 213 15.17 3.99 3.91
C GLU A 213 15.50 4.29 5.37
N SER A 214 15.70 5.57 5.71
CA SER A 214 16.06 5.94 7.08
C SER A 214 14.96 5.60 8.08
N LEU A 215 13.71 5.97 7.79
CA LEU A 215 12.57 5.67 8.67
C LEU A 215 12.27 4.17 8.71
N LEU A 216 12.32 3.48 7.55
CA LEU A 216 12.13 2.03 7.49
C LEU A 216 13.14 1.28 8.35
N SER A 217 14.41 1.65 8.28
CA SER A 217 15.47 1.00 9.05
C SER A 217 15.24 1.11 10.56
N VAL A 218 14.80 2.27 11.03
CA VAL A 218 14.46 2.51 12.44
C VAL A 218 13.25 1.67 12.86
N ILE A 219 12.16 1.71 12.08
CA ILE A 219 10.95 0.94 12.38
C ILE A 219 11.25 -0.55 12.44
N LEU A 220 11.98 -1.08 11.47
CA LEU A 220 12.35 -2.49 11.44
C LEU A 220 13.23 -2.90 12.62
N ALA A 221 14.13 -2.02 13.07
CA ALA A 221 14.94 -2.24 14.26
C ALA A 221 14.10 -2.28 15.56
N HIS A 222 13.04 -1.47 15.63
CA HIS A 222 12.14 -1.44 16.79
C HIS A 222 11.12 -2.59 16.80
N LEU A 223 10.89 -3.22 15.66
CA LEU A 223 10.04 -4.40 15.55
C LEU A 223 10.76 -5.71 15.90
N GLY A 224 12.09 -5.73 15.97
CA GLY A 224 12.94 -6.85 16.40
C GLY A 224 13.46 -7.67 15.26
#